data_f4c46154b0c81d0c73003113f0aa58c3
#
_entry.id   f4c46154b0c81d0c73003113f0aa58c3
#
_cell.length_a   1.000
_cell.length_b   1.000
_cell.length_c   1.000
_cell.angle_alpha   90.00
_cell.angle_beta   90.00
_cell.angle_gamma   90.00
#
_symmetry.space_group_name_H-M   'P 1'
#
loop_
_entity.id
_entity.type
_entity.pdbx_description
1 polymer ?
#
loop_
_entity_poly.entity_id
_entity_poly.type
_entity_poly.pdbx_seq_one_letter_code
_entity_poly.pdbx_strand_id
1 'polypeptide(L)'
;RSSDLVGMLAGEDGIGRIDFDNFVLANVISQLALAVILLDGGLRTQLSSFRIALKPSAVLATWGVFATVLPLGLFATFYLGLDWKFGVLMAAIVGSTDAGAVFSLLRHSGVRLNDRVQATLEIESGANDPMAIFLVTALITMITNPEQSGVLAFLWMLLFQIGFGLLMGWAGGMVLAKLVRRLNLAEGLYALMIVSGGLWVFAFTNTIGGSGFLAVYLAGIIVGNQHTRATEHVWRVMDGLAWLAQATLFVVLGLLVTPSSVWEKSVDALVIAVFLMLVARPLAVFS
;
A
#
# COMPACT_ATOMS: atom_id res chain seq x y z
N ARG A 1 9.92 -11.53 6.48
CA ARG A 1 11.13 -10.68 6.58
C ARG A 1 11.71 -10.78 7.99
N SER A 2 12.99 -10.44 8.21
CA SER A 2 13.63 -10.53 9.55
C SER A 2 12.94 -9.67 10.61
N SER A 3 12.35 -8.54 10.22
CA SER A 3 11.62 -7.63 11.11
C SER A 3 10.33 -8.24 11.69
N ASP A 4 9.60 -9.02 10.90
CA ASP A 4 8.37 -9.69 11.35
C ASP A 4 8.71 -10.75 12.40
N LEU A 5 9.79 -11.52 12.15
CA LEU A 5 10.29 -12.52 13.10
C LEU A 5 10.76 -11.87 14.40
N VAL A 6 11.43 -10.71 14.33
CA VAL A 6 11.81 -9.94 15.53
C VAL A 6 10.56 -9.51 16.30
N GLY A 7 9.52 -9.02 15.63
CA GLY A 7 8.24 -8.67 16.25
C GLY A 7 7.56 -9.87 16.93
N MET A 8 7.48 -11.02 16.24
CA MET A 8 6.91 -12.25 16.81
C MET A 8 7.73 -12.79 18.01
N LEU A 9 9.05 -12.72 17.93
CA LEU A 9 9.92 -13.12 19.04
C LEU A 9 9.82 -12.18 20.24
N ALA A 10 9.56 -10.89 19.99
CA ALA A 10 9.36 -9.91 21.07
C ALA A 10 7.94 -9.95 21.65
N GLY A 11 6.94 -10.43 20.91
CA GLY A 11 5.53 -10.47 21.31
C GLY A 11 5.19 -11.42 22.43
N GLU A 12 3.92 -11.52 22.76
CA GLU A 12 3.36 -12.23 23.91
C GLU A 12 3.78 -13.73 23.98
N ASP A 13 3.64 -14.43 22.84
CA ASP A 13 4.03 -15.85 22.69
C ASP A 13 5.56 -16.03 22.48
N GLY A 14 6.31 -14.95 22.30
CA GLY A 14 7.73 -14.99 22.02
C GLY A 14 8.61 -14.93 23.27
N ILE A 15 9.94 -14.90 23.05
CA ILE A 15 10.94 -14.81 24.13
C ILE A 15 10.84 -13.49 24.90
N GLY A 16 10.44 -12.40 24.18
CA GLY A 16 10.36 -11.03 24.74
C GLY A 16 9.16 -10.83 25.67
N ARG A 17 8.10 -11.61 25.51
CA ARG A 17 6.86 -11.54 26.31
C ARG A 17 6.31 -10.11 26.45
N ILE A 18 6.43 -9.32 25.39
CA ILE A 18 5.87 -7.97 25.34
C ILE A 18 4.40 -8.09 25.02
N ASP A 19 3.57 -7.74 25.99
CA ASP A 19 2.12 -7.62 25.80
C ASP A 19 1.82 -6.27 25.12
N PHE A 20 1.46 -6.31 23.85
CA PHE A 20 1.19 -5.12 23.03
C PHE A 20 -0.25 -5.15 22.49
N ASP A 21 -1.18 -4.70 23.33
CA ASP A 21 -2.63 -4.68 23.04
C ASP A 21 -3.15 -3.34 22.53
N ASN A 22 -2.26 -2.37 22.33
CA ASN A 22 -2.69 -1.03 21.92
C ASN A 22 -2.91 -0.93 20.41
N PHE A 23 -4.05 -1.44 19.91
CA PHE A 23 -4.43 -1.39 18.49
C PHE A 23 -4.53 0.05 17.95
N VAL A 24 -4.87 1.03 18.78
CA VAL A 24 -4.95 2.44 18.37
C VAL A 24 -3.54 2.96 18.04
N LEU A 25 -2.58 2.72 18.92
CA LEU A 25 -1.19 3.10 18.69
C LEU A 25 -0.59 2.36 17.49
N ALA A 26 -0.84 1.05 17.40
CA ALA A 26 -0.43 0.23 16.26
C ALA A 26 -0.97 0.79 14.94
N ASN A 27 -2.25 1.16 14.90
CA ASN A 27 -2.88 1.75 13.72
C ASN A 27 -2.23 3.09 13.31
N VAL A 28 -2.00 3.99 14.28
CA VAL A 28 -1.36 5.28 14.00
C VAL A 28 0.07 5.10 13.47
N ILE A 29 0.87 4.25 14.11
CA ILE A 29 2.25 3.96 13.67
C ILE A 29 2.22 3.35 12.27
N SER A 30 1.35 2.38 12.03
CA SER A 30 1.23 1.71 10.73
C SER A 30 0.78 2.65 9.62
N GLN A 31 -0.18 3.55 9.89
CA GLN A 31 -0.62 4.54 8.92
C GLN A 31 0.50 5.53 8.55
N LEU A 32 1.24 6.04 9.54
CA LEU A 32 2.36 6.94 9.29
C LEU A 32 3.50 6.24 8.53
N ALA A 33 3.85 5.02 8.93
CA ALA A 33 4.86 4.23 8.24
C ALA A 33 4.47 3.97 6.78
N LEU A 34 3.23 3.56 6.54
CA LEU A 34 2.72 3.31 5.19
C LEU A 34 2.66 4.58 4.34
N ALA A 35 2.29 5.73 4.94
CA ALA A 35 2.30 7.01 4.23
C ALA A 35 3.73 7.40 3.78
N VAL A 36 4.75 7.14 4.61
CA VAL A 36 6.16 7.37 4.24
C VAL A 36 6.61 6.41 3.13
N ILE A 37 6.24 5.14 3.21
CA ILE A 37 6.55 4.12 2.19
C ILE A 37 5.92 4.51 0.84
N LEU A 38 4.65 4.91 0.85
CA LEU A 38 3.95 5.33 -0.37
C LEU A 38 4.50 6.64 -0.94
N LEU A 39 4.90 7.59 -0.07
CA LEU A 39 5.59 8.80 -0.50
C LEU A 39 6.89 8.47 -1.23
N ASP A 40 7.72 7.59 -0.67
CA ASP A 40 8.96 7.13 -1.30
C ASP A 40 8.70 6.41 -2.63
N GLY A 41 7.73 5.51 -2.65
CA GLY A 41 7.29 4.83 -3.89
C GLY A 41 6.84 5.82 -4.96
N GLY A 42 6.07 6.85 -4.58
CA GLY A 42 5.66 7.93 -5.48
C GLY A 42 6.84 8.75 -6.01
N LEU A 43 7.79 9.13 -5.14
CA LEU A 43 9.00 9.87 -5.54
C LEU A 43 9.84 9.14 -6.58
N ARG A 44 9.85 7.81 -6.55
CA ARG A 44 10.62 6.95 -7.49
C ARG A 44 9.89 6.66 -8.78
N THR A 45 8.57 6.84 -8.80
CA THR A 45 7.74 6.55 -9.97
C THR A 45 7.96 7.58 -11.06
N GLN A 46 8.52 7.16 -12.20
CA GLN A 46 8.82 8.04 -13.33
C GLN A 46 7.61 8.22 -14.25
N LEU A 47 7.22 9.47 -14.51
CA LEU A 47 6.12 9.79 -15.45
C LEU A 47 6.40 9.35 -16.89
N SER A 48 7.67 9.22 -17.29
CA SER A 48 8.06 8.67 -18.59
C SER A 48 7.62 7.20 -18.74
N SER A 49 7.74 6.41 -17.68
CA SER A 49 7.30 5.02 -17.64
C SER A 49 5.78 4.89 -17.73
N PHE A 50 5.05 5.87 -17.18
CA PHE A 50 3.59 5.93 -17.29
C PHE A 50 3.09 5.97 -18.74
N ARG A 51 3.76 6.71 -19.62
CA ARG A 51 3.33 6.80 -21.04
C ARG A 51 3.37 5.46 -21.76
N ILE A 52 4.30 4.58 -21.37
CA ILE A 52 4.51 3.28 -22.01
C ILE A 52 3.57 2.22 -21.43
N ALA A 53 3.29 2.28 -20.14
CA ALA A 53 2.60 1.23 -19.39
C ALA A 53 1.25 1.66 -18.78
N LEU A 54 0.82 2.95 -18.97
CA LEU A 54 -0.36 3.51 -18.30
C LEU A 54 -1.63 2.68 -18.46
N LYS A 55 -1.96 2.27 -19.71
CA LYS A 55 -3.19 1.52 -19.96
C LYS A 55 -3.17 0.14 -19.30
N PRO A 56 -2.14 -0.73 -19.54
CA PRO A 56 -2.11 -2.04 -18.88
C PRO A 56 -2.01 -1.93 -17.36
N SER A 57 -1.21 -0.99 -16.82
CA SER A 57 -1.08 -0.82 -15.37
C SER A 57 -2.36 -0.29 -14.72
N ALA A 58 -3.05 0.66 -15.33
CA ALA A 58 -4.32 1.17 -14.82
C ALA A 58 -5.40 0.07 -14.80
N VAL A 59 -5.45 -0.77 -15.83
CA VAL A 59 -6.37 -1.92 -15.88
C VAL A 59 -6.01 -2.92 -14.78
N LEU A 60 -4.75 -3.29 -14.62
CA LEU A 60 -4.31 -4.24 -13.60
C LEU A 60 -4.48 -3.68 -12.18
N ALA A 61 -4.22 -2.39 -11.97
CA ALA A 61 -4.40 -1.75 -10.66
C ALA A 61 -5.87 -1.56 -10.26
N THR A 62 -6.80 -1.58 -11.20
CA THR A 62 -8.25 -1.45 -10.94
C THR A 62 -8.98 -2.77 -11.15
N TRP A 63 -9.16 -3.17 -12.40
CA TRP A 63 -9.81 -4.42 -12.75
C TRP A 63 -9.09 -5.64 -12.18
N GLY A 64 -7.75 -5.68 -12.25
CA GLY A 64 -6.94 -6.78 -11.72
C GLY A 64 -7.13 -6.98 -10.22
N VAL A 65 -7.27 -5.90 -9.42
CA VAL A 65 -7.57 -6.00 -7.99
C VAL A 65 -8.94 -6.62 -7.80
N PHE A 66 -9.99 -6.14 -8.50
CA PHE A 66 -11.33 -6.72 -8.40
C PHE A 66 -11.37 -8.17 -8.88
N ALA A 67 -10.71 -8.47 -10.01
CA ALA A 67 -10.64 -9.82 -10.57
C ALA A 67 -9.84 -10.80 -9.70
N THR A 68 -8.96 -10.32 -8.82
CA THR A 68 -8.29 -11.12 -7.79
C THR A 68 -9.17 -11.28 -6.56
N VAL A 69 -9.70 -10.16 -6.04
CA VAL A 69 -10.41 -10.12 -4.74
C VAL A 69 -11.75 -10.84 -4.79
N LEU A 70 -12.51 -10.72 -5.89
CA LEU A 70 -13.83 -11.36 -5.96
C LEU A 70 -13.76 -12.90 -5.96
N PRO A 71 -13.00 -13.58 -6.84
CA PRO A 71 -12.92 -15.04 -6.80
C PRO A 71 -12.29 -15.56 -5.52
N LEU A 72 -11.24 -14.88 -5.02
CA LEU A 72 -10.60 -15.27 -3.76
C LEU A 72 -11.54 -15.09 -2.56
N GLY A 73 -12.27 -13.97 -2.51
CA GLY A 73 -13.22 -13.68 -1.44
C GLY A 73 -14.39 -14.67 -1.43
N LEU A 74 -14.93 -15.00 -2.59
CA LEU A 74 -15.95 -16.02 -2.72
C LEU A 74 -15.42 -17.39 -2.28
N PHE A 75 -14.24 -17.78 -2.75
CA PHE A 75 -13.62 -19.04 -2.34
C PHE A 75 -13.40 -19.09 -0.83
N ALA A 76 -12.87 -18.04 -0.21
CA ALA A 76 -12.68 -17.95 1.23
C ALA A 76 -14.01 -18.03 2.00
N THR A 77 -15.05 -17.38 1.51
CA THR A 77 -16.41 -17.46 2.08
C THR A 77 -16.91 -18.90 2.11
N PHE A 78 -16.83 -19.62 0.99
CA PHE A 78 -17.29 -21.01 0.91
C PHE A 78 -16.39 -21.98 1.68
N TYR A 79 -15.07 -21.81 1.58
CA TYR A 79 -14.10 -22.74 2.19
C TYR A 79 -14.06 -22.61 3.72
N LEU A 80 -14.04 -21.36 4.25
CA LEU A 80 -13.96 -21.09 5.68
C LEU A 80 -15.33 -20.95 6.36
N GLY A 81 -16.43 -20.95 5.59
CA GLY A 81 -17.77 -20.74 6.12
C GLY A 81 -18.01 -19.34 6.70
N LEU A 82 -17.28 -18.32 6.21
CA LEU A 82 -17.39 -16.94 6.66
C LEU A 82 -18.55 -16.22 6.00
N ASP A 83 -19.03 -15.12 6.63
CA ASP A 83 -19.86 -14.16 5.90
C ASP A 83 -19.08 -13.59 4.73
N TRP A 84 -19.74 -13.35 3.60
CA TRP A 84 -19.11 -12.88 2.36
C TRP A 84 -18.29 -11.59 2.53
N LYS A 85 -18.71 -10.71 3.46
CA LYS A 85 -17.99 -9.46 3.74
C LYS A 85 -16.61 -9.74 4.30
N PHE A 86 -16.48 -10.70 5.22
CA PHE A 86 -15.20 -11.09 5.78
C PHE A 86 -14.34 -11.87 4.79
N GLY A 87 -14.93 -12.72 3.95
CA GLY A 87 -14.21 -13.41 2.88
C GLY A 87 -13.61 -12.43 1.88
N VAL A 88 -14.39 -11.44 1.44
CA VAL A 88 -13.92 -10.38 0.53
C VAL A 88 -12.92 -9.45 1.21
N LEU A 89 -13.10 -9.12 2.51
CA LEU A 89 -12.15 -8.33 3.28
C LEU A 89 -10.78 -9.03 3.36
N MET A 90 -10.77 -10.31 3.68
CA MET A 90 -9.54 -11.10 3.72
C MET A 90 -8.86 -11.14 2.34
N ALA A 91 -9.64 -11.34 1.28
CA ALA A 91 -9.13 -11.32 -0.08
C ALA A 91 -8.56 -9.95 -0.47
N ALA A 92 -9.16 -8.84 -0.03
CA ALA A 92 -8.65 -7.49 -0.26
C ALA A 92 -7.31 -7.24 0.44
N ILE A 93 -7.13 -7.78 1.67
CA ILE A 93 -5.87 -7.66 2.42
C ILE A 93 -4.73 -8.39 1.71
N VAL A 94 -4.96 -9.62 1.22
CA VAL A 94 -3.90 -10.44 0.60
C VAL A 94 -3.80 -10.26 -0.92
N GLY A 95 -4.74 -9.53 -1.52
CA GLY A 95 -4.85 -9.36 -2.97
C GLY A 95 -3.84 -8.39 -3.59
N SER A 96 -3.19 -7.53 -2.80
CA SER A 96 -2.15 -6.61 -3.28
C SER A 96 -0.84 -7.34 -3.61
N THR A 97 -0.06 -6.79 -4.55
CA THR A 97 1.24 -7.33 -4.98
C THR A 97 2.37 -6.39 -4.64
N ASP A 98 3.49 -6.94 -4.15
CA ASP A 98 4.74 -6.20 -3.89
C ASP A 98 5.74 -6.41 -5.04
N ALA A 99 5.83 -5.44 -5.95
CA ALA A 99 6.84 -5.46 -7.02
C ALA A 99 8.27 -5.41 -6.47
N GLY A 100 8.49 -4.80 -5.30
CA GLY A 100 9.81 -4.74 -4.67
C GLY A 100 10.36 -6.13 -4.36
N ALA A 101 9.53 -7.02 -3.85
CA ALA A 101 9.90 -8.43 -3.62
C ALA A 101 10.20 -9.15 -4.93
N VAL A 102 9.36 -8.94 -5.97
CA VAL A 102 9.56 -9.55 -7.29
C VAL A 102 10.87 -9.09 -7.92
N PHE A 103 11.16 -7.78 -7.93
CA PHE A 103 12.41 -7.25 -8.48
C PHE A 103 13.64 -7.68 -7.69
N SER A 104 13.53 -7.84 -6.39
CA SER A 104 14.60 -8.37 -5.55
C SER A 104 14.97 -9.80 -5.97
N LEU A 105 13.98 -10.68 -6.13
CA LEU A 105 14.16 -12.06 -6.59
C LEU A 105 14.74 -12.11 -8.00
N LEU A 106 14.23 -11.32 -8.94
CA LEU A 106 14.70 -11.31 -10.33
C LEU A 106 16.14 -10.82 -10.45
N ARG A 107 16.53 -9.81 -9.66
CA ARG A 107 17.92 -9.34 -9.61
C ARG A 107 18.89 -10.43 -9.13
N HIS A 108 18.50 -11.21 -8.14
CA HIS A 108 19.32 -12.33 -7.65
C HIS A 108 19.40 -13.49 -8.64
N SER A 109 18.37 -13.70 -9.45
CA SER A 109 18.36 -14.76 -10.46
C SER A 109 19.03 -14.38 -11.80
N GLY A 110 19.47 -13.12 -11.95
CA GLY A 110 20.11 -12.62 -13.17
C GLY A 110 19.15 -12.41 -14.34
N VAL A 111 17.85 -12.54 -14.13
CA VAL A 111 16.82 -12.35 -15.17
C VAL A 111 16.58 -10.85 -15.36
N ARG A 112 16.72 -10.39 -16.62
CA ARG A 112 16.37 -9.02 -17.02
C ARG A 112 14.99 -9.01 -17.65
N LEU A 113 14.12 -8.15 -17.11
CA LEU A 113 12.81 -7.89 -17.70
C LEU A 113 12.95 -6.88 -18.85
N ASN A 114 12.01 -6.97 -19.80
CA ASN A 114 11.80 -5.92 -20.78
C ASN A 114 11.32 -4.64 -20.06
N ASP A 115 11.78 -3.46 -20.49
CA ASP A 115 11.46 -2.15 -19.89
C ASP A 115 9.95 -1.91 -19.74
N ARG A 116 9.15 -2.36 -20.71
CA ARG A 116 7.70 -2.26 -20.67
C ARG A 116 7.10 -3.11 -19.55
N VAL A 117 7.57 -4.35 -19.38
CA VAL A 117 7.09 -5.26 -18.32
C VAL A 117 7.51 -4.74 -16.96
N GLN A 118 8.75 -4.27 -16.83
CA GLN A 118 9.24 -3.66 -15.61
C GLN A 118 8.39 -2.45 -15.22
N ALA A 119 8.19 -1.50 -16.15
CA ALA A 119 7.37 -0.32 -15.92
C ALA A 119 5.90 -0.68 -15.58
N THR A 120 5.34 -1.72 -16.21
CA THR A 120 3.99 -2.19 -15.91
C THR A 120 3.89 -2.71 -14.47
N LEU A 121 4.85 -3.53 -14.03
CA LEU A 121 4.87 -4.08 -12.67
C LEU A 121 5.10 -2.98 -11.61
N GLU A 122 5.99 -2.02 -11.87
CA GLU A 122 6.25 -0.90 -10.97
C GLU A 122 5.01 -0.03 -10.77
N ILE A 123 4.31 0.31 -11.85
CA ILE A 123 3.12 1.15 -11.80
C ILE A 123 1.92 0.36 -11.23
N GLU A 124 1.76 -0.90 -11.62
CA GLU A 124 0.70 -1.77 -11.11
C GLU A 124 0.82 -1.89 -9.59
N SER A 125 1.99 -2.26 -9.08
CA SER A 125 2.21 -2.41 -7.64
C SER A 125 2.07 -1.09 -6.88
N GLY A 126 2.61 0.02 -7.40
CA GLY A 126 2.47 1.32 -6.77
C GLY A 126 1.03 1.85 -6.73
N ALA A 127 0.17 1.41 -7.66
CA ALA A 127 -1.23 1.82 -7.72
C ALA A 127 -2.19 0.82 -7.05
N ASN A 128 -1.85 -0.48 -7.01
CA ASN A 128 -2.71 -1.47 -6.37
C ASN A 128 -2.67 -1.39 -4.85
N ASP A 129 -1.54 -0.99 -4.24
CA ASP A 129 -1.44 -0.80 -2.79
C ASP A 129 -2.45 0.23 -2.25
N PRO A 130 -2.51 1.49 -2.77
CA PRO A 130 -3.56 2.42 -2.40
C PRO A 130 -4.97 1.89 -2.67
N MET A 131 -5.18 1.13 -3.76
CA MET A 131 -6.48 0.55 -4.09
C MET A 131 -6.89 -0.56 -3.12
N ALA A 132 -5.96 -1.43 -2.72
CA ALA A 132 -6.22 -2.47 -1.73
C ALA A 132 -6.56 -1.87 -0.35
N ILE A 133 -5.77 -0.91 0.13
CA ILE A 133 -6.04 -0.21 1.40
C ILE A 133 -7.41 0.45 1.37
N PHE A 134 -7.72 1.08 0.26
CA PHE A 134 -8.99 1.73 0.04
C PHE A 134 -10.16 0.73 0.08
N LEU A 135 -10.05 -0.41 -0.61
CA LEU A 135 -11.06 -1.46 -0.60
C LEU A 135 -11.23 -2.05 0.81
N VAL A 136 -10.13 -2.27 1.53
CA VAL A 136 -10.15 -2.73 2.94
C VAL A 136 -10.88 -1.73 3.84
N THR A 137 -10.54 -0.43 3.73
CA THR A 137 -11.19 0.63 4.54
C THR A 137 -12.68 0.73 4.23
N ALA A 138 -13.06 0.64 2.96
CA ALA A 138 -14.45 0.68 2.54
C ALA A 138 -15.25 -0.54 3.04
N LEU A 139 -14.66 -1.73 2.98
CA LEU A 139 -15.28 -2.96 3.50
C LEU A 139 -15.42 -2.92 5.02
N ILE A 140 -14.40 -2.43 5.74
CA ILE A 140 -14.49 -2.22 7.20
C ILE A 140 -15.64 -1.26 7.52
N THR A 141 -15.76 -0.14 6.81
CA THR A 141 -16.86 0.81 7.01
C THR A 141 -18.23 0.17 6.74
N MET A 142 -18.34 -0.66 5.70
CA MET A 142 -19.55 -1.41 5.38
C MET A 142 -19.92 -2.48 6.44
N ILE A 143 -18.93 -3.05 7.10
CA ILE A 143 -19.13 -4.03 8.18
C ILE A 143 -19.55 -3.32 9.46
N THR A 144 -18.89 -2.20 9.79
CA THR A 144 -19.13 -1.46 11.05
C THR A 144 -20.39 -0.60 11.02
N ASN A 145 -20.83 -0.13 9.84
CA ASN A 145 -22.02 0.71 9.65
C ASN A 145 -23.02 0.08 8.69
N PRO A 146 -23.73 -0.98 9.08
CA PRO A 146 -24.64 -1.74 8.20
C PRO A 146 -25.79 -0.92 7.63
N GLU A 147 -26.25 0.12 8.34
CA GLU A 147 -27.36 0.97 7.92
C GLU A 147 -27.03 1.85 6.69
N GLN A 148 -25.74 2.09 6.44
CA GLN A 148 -25.26 2.86 5.26
C GLN A 148 -24.76 1.93 4.13
N SER A 149 -24.98 0.63 4.22
CA SER A 149 -24.35 -0.40 3.39
C SER A 149 -25.07 -0.72 2.07
N GLY A 150 -25.66 0.26 1.41
CA GLY A 150 -26.17 0.08 0.03
C GLY A 150 -25.02 0.06 -0.98
N VAL A 151 -25.13 -0.77 -2.03
CA VAL A 151 -24.14 -0.83 -3.13
C VAL A 151 -23.88 0.55 -3.74
N LEU A 152 -24.93 1.36 -3.89
CA LEU A 152 -24.80 2.72 -4.42
C LEU A 152 -24.04 3.66 -3.46
N ALA A 153 -24.28 3.56 -2.15
CA ALA A 153 -23.55 4.32 -1.14
C ALA A 153 -22.07 3.93 -1.11
N PHE A 154 -21.79 2.63 -1.21
CA PHE A 154 -20.43 2.10 -1.32
C PHE A 154 -19.71 2.63 -2.57
N LEU A 155 -20.32 2.57 -3.74
CA LEU A 155 -19.75 3.11 -4.99
C LEU A 155 -19.53 4.62 -4.90
N TRP A 156 -20.47 5.36 -4.29
CA TRP A 156 -20.32 6.80 -4.08
C TRP A 156 -19.15 7.12 -3.14
N MET A 157 -19.03 6.40 -2.03
CA MET A 157 -17.90 6.52 -1.11
C MET A 157 -16.58 6.24 -1.84
N LEU A 158 -16.53 5.20 -2.67
CA LEU A 158 -15.39 4.85 -3.50
C LEU A 158 -14.98 6.03 -4.42
N LEU A 159 -15.92 6.54 -5.19
CA LEU A 159 -15.68 7.63 -6.14
C LEU A 159 -15.23 8.91 -5.41
N PHE A 160 -15.85 9.21 -4.27
CA PHE A 160 -15.51 10.37 -3.47
C PHE A 160 -14.09 10.27 -2.90
N GLN A 161 -13.73 9.15 -2.28
CA GLN A 161 -12.39 8.95 -1.71
C GLN A 161 -11.29 9.00 -2.78
N ILE A 162 -11.50 8.36 -3.92
CA ILE A 162 -10.57 8.41 -5.05
C ILE A 162 -10.49 9.83 -5.60
N GLY A 163 -11.61 10.46 -5.90
CA GLY A 163 -11.66 11.80 -6.49
C GLY A 163 -10.98 12.85 -5.61
N PHE A 164 -11.32 12.87 -4.32
CA PHE A 164 -10.67 13.77 -3.36
C PHE A 164 -9.20 13.42 -3.11
N GLY A 165 -8.85 12.13 -3.05
CA GLY A 165 -7.46 11.70 -2.95
C GLY A 165 -6.61 12.19 -4.12
N LEU A 166 -7.09 12.05 -5.34
CA LEU A 166 -6.42 12.56 -6.55
C LEU A 166 -6.32 14.08 -6.55
N LEU A 167 -7.41 14.79 -6.22
CA LEU A 167 -7.44 16.25 -6.19
C LEU A 167 -6.45 16.81 -5.16
N MET A 168 -6.49 16.29 -3.93
CA MET A 168 -5.61 16.74 -2.84
C MET A 168 -4.16 16.34 -3.08
N GLY A 169 -3.91 15.15 -3.61
CA GLY A 169 -2.58 14.70 -4.00
C GLY A 169 -1.98 15.55 -5.12
N TRP A 170 -2.79 15.91 -6.13
CA TRP A 170 -2.36 16.82 -7.18
C TRP A 170 -2.08 18.23 -6.65
N ALA A 171 -3.01 18.82 -5.90
CA ALA A 171 -2.87 20.16 -5.35
C ALA A 171 -1.69 20.25 -4.37
N GLY A 172 -1.61 19.32 -3.40
CA GLY A 172 -0.53 19.24 -2.43
C GLY A 172 0.82 18.97 -3.09
N GLY A 173 0.87 18.05 -4.04
CA GLY A 173 2.08 17.76 -4.83
C GLY A 173 2.58 18.98 -5.62
N MET A 174 1.67 19.74 -6.23
CA MET A 174 2.03 20.99 -6.94
C MET A 174 2.57 22.07 -6.00
N VAL A 175 1.95 22.22 -4.81
CA VAL A 175 2.43 23.14 -3.77
C VAL A 175 3.82 22.74 -3.31
N LEU A 176 4.02 21.46 -2.95
CA LEU A 176 5.33 20.93 -2.52
C LEU A 176 6.38 21.10 -3.62
N ALA A 177 6.07 20.74 -4.86
CA ALA A 177 6.97 20.91 -5.99
C ALA A 177 7.38 22.37 -6.22
N LYS A 178 6.44 23.30 -6.02
CA LYS A 178 6.71 24.75 -6.09
C LYS A 178 7.60 25.21 -4.93
N LEU A 179 7.39 24.71 -3.72
CA LEU A 179 8.22 25.01 -2.54
C LEU A 179 9.65 24.49 -2.75
N VAL A 180 9.82 23.24 -3.19
CA VAL A 180 11.13 22.63 -3.49
C VAL A 180 11.91 23.44 -4.50
N ARG A 181 11.24 24.01 -5.50
CA ARG A 181 11.91 24.83 -6.54
C ARG A 181 12.22 26.25 -6.09
N ARG A 182 11.42 26.85 -5.21
CA ARG A 182 11.55 28.27 -4.83
C ARG A 182 12.43 28.49 -3.60
N LEU A 183 12.43 27.55 -2.68
CA LEU A 183 13.19 27.69 -1.45
C LEU A 183 14.62 27.22 -1.64
N ASN A 184 15.58 28.04 -1.21
CA ASN A 184 16.99 27.67 -1.11
C ASN A 184 17.26 27.16 0.30
N LEU A 185 17.10 25.85 0.50
CA LEU A 185 17.33 25.19 1.79
C LEU A 185 18.68 24.48 1.79
N ALA A 186 19.20 24.18 2.98
CA ALA A 186 20.30 23.23 3.11
C ALA A 186 19.84 21.84 2.63
N GLU A 187 20.72 21.06 2.02
CA GLU A 187 20.39 19.81 1.31
C GLU A 187 19.53 18.84 2.13
N GLY A 188 19.85 18.65 3.44
CA GLY A 188 19.07 17.76 4.30
C GLY A 188 17.66 18.24 4.63
N LEU A 189 17.39 19.55 4.55
CA LEU A 189 16.07 20.12 4.84
C LEU A 189 15.04 19.87 3.73
N TYR A 190 15.48 19.59 2.50
CA TYR A 190 14.56 19.23 1.42
C TYR A 190 13.82 17.90 1.70
N ALA A 191 14.55 16.89 2.17
CA ALA A 191 13.93 15.61 2.51
C ALA A 191 12.92 15.78 3.66
N LEU A 192 13.28 16.54 4.70
CA LEU A 192 12.39 16.82 5.82
C LEU A 192 11.12 17.58 5.38
N MET A 193 11.27 18.57 4.49
CA MET A 193 10.14 19.33 3.93
C MET A 193 9.22 18.43 3.10
N ILE A 194 9.78 17.53 2.30
CA ILE A 194 8.99 16.60 1.48
C ILE A 194 8.23 15.61 2.36
N VAL A 195 8.88 15.04 3.38
CA VAL A 195 8.24 14.11 4.31
C VAL A 195 7.15 14.80 5.10
N SER A 196 7.45 15.93 5.74
CA SER A 196 6.46 16.67 6.54
C SER A 196 5.29 17.17 5.69
N GLY A 197 5.57 17.67 4.49
CA GLY A 197 4.53 18.11 3.56
C GLY A 197 3.70 16.94 3.01
N GLY A 198 4.33 15.81 2.71
CA GLY A 198 3.62 14.58 2.31
C GLY A 198 2.70 14.05 3.41
N LEU A 199 3.19 13.99 4.65
CA LEU A 199 2.39 13.60 5.82
C LEU A 199 1.25 14.61 6.09
N TRP A 200 1.48 15.90 5.85
CA TRP A 200 0.42 16.89 5.93
C TRP A 200 -0.67 16.66 4.87
N VAL A 201 -0.28 16.40 3.62
CA VAL A 201 -1.23 16.05 2.55
C VAL A 201 -2.02 14.80 2.90
N PHE A 202 -1.35 13.77 3.43
CA PHE A 202 -1.99 12.54 3.91
C PHE A 202 -3.03 12.82 4.99
N ALA A 203 -2.63 13.49 6.07
CA ALA A 203 -3.50 13.76 7.21
C ALA A 203 -4.69 14.66 6.83
N PHE A 204 -4.42 15.73 6.07
CA PHE A 204 -5.46 16.66 5.62
C PHE A 204 -6.49 15.99 4.71
N THR A 205 -6.02 15.15 3.77
CA THR A 205 -6.93 14.42 2.89
C THR A 205 -7.82 13.43 3.66
N ASN A 206 -7.25 12.73 4.65
CA ASN A 206 -8.02 11.82 5.51
C ASN A 206 -9.09 12.56 6.34
N THR A 207 -8.79 13.76 6.85
CA THR A 207 -9.77 14.54 7.64
C THR A 207 -10.97 15.00 6.81
N ILE A 208 -10.81 15.19 5.50
CA ILE A 208 -11.89 15.56 4.58
C ILE A 208 -12.66 14.32 4.08
N GLY A 209 -12.19 13.10 4.39
CA GLY A 209 -12.80 11.84 3.95
C GLY A 209 -12.31 11.34 2.57
N GLY A 210 -11.23 11.93 2.05
CA GLY A 210 -10.53 11.41 0.86
C GLY A 210 -9.51 10.34 1.22
N SER A 211 -8.99 9.62 0.21
CA SER A 211 -7.90 8.67 0.40
C SER A 211 -6.56 9.39 0.57
N GLY A 212 -6.10 9.54 1.83
CA GLY A 212 -4.80 10.16 2.13
C GLY A 212 -3.62 9.37 1.55
N PHE A 213 -3.71 8.05 1.48
CA PHE A 213 -2.69 7.19 0.91
C PHE A 213 -2.52 7.44 -0.60
N LEU A 214 -3.62 7.55 -1.34
CA LEU A 214 -3.59 7.91 -2.75
C LEU A 214 -3.05 9.34 -2.94
N ALA A 215 -3.43 10.26 -2.07
CA ALA A 215 -2.98 11.65 -2.13
C ALA A 215 -1.47 11.77 -1.91
N VAL A 216 -0.91 11.11 -0.89
CA VAL A 216 0.53 11.17 -0.61
C VAL A 216 1.35 10.48 -1.71
N TYR A 217 0.87 9.37 -2.26
CA TYR A 217 1.51 8.70 -3.40
C TYR A 217 1.57 9.60 -4.63
N LEU A 218 0.43 10.22 -5.01
CA LEU A 218 0.37 11.15 -6.14
C LEU A 218 1.23 12.39 -5.91
N ALA A 219 1.23 12.95 -4.69
CA ALA A 219 2.11 14.06 -4.34
C ALA A 219 3.58 13.67 -4.50
N GLY A 220 3.96 12.46 -4.07
CA GLY A 220 5.28 11.89 -4.30
C GLY A 220 5.66 11.83 -5.79
N ILE A 221 4.77 11.31 -6.65
CA ILE A 221 4.99 11.28 -8.10
C ILE A 221 5.26 12.68 -8.66
N ILE A 222 4.45 13.67 -8.27
CA ILE A 222 4.58 15.04 -8.76
C ILE A 222 5.91 15.65 -8.33
N VAL A 223 6.30 15.48 -7.06
CA VAL A 223 7.55 16.01 -6.52
C VAL A 223 8.76 15.27 -7.11
N GLY A 224 8.72 13.94 -7.19
CA GLY A 224 9.82 13.10 -7.67
C GLY A 224 10.18 13.32 -9.12
N ASN A 225 9.22 13.75 -9.94
CA ASN A 225 9.46 14.10 -11.36
C ASN A 225 9.91 15.55 -11.56
N GLN A 226 10.15 16.31 -10.47
CA GLN A 226 10.81 17.62 -10.57
C GLN A 226 12.33 17.42 -10.49
N HIS A 227 13.01 17.69 -11.59
CA HIS A 227 14.48 17.65 -11.63
C HIS A 227 15.04 18.85 -10.84
N THR A 228 15.47 18.62 -9.61
CA THR A 228 16.09 19.63 -8.74
C THR A 228 17.49 19.19 -8.33
N ARG A 229 18.34 20.17 -7.97
CA ARG A 229 19.72 19.89 -7.51
C ARG A 229 19.78 19.00 -6.26
N ALA A 230 18.71 18.95 -5.48
CA ALA A 230 18.61 18.18 -4.24
C ALA A 230 18.11 16.73 -4.44
N THR A 231 17.74 16.32 -5.67
CA THR A 231 17.05 15.05 -5.93
C THR A 231 17.81 13.84 -5.41
N GLU A 232 19.11 13.73 -5.67
CA GLU A 232 19.93 12.59 -5.20
C GLU A 232 20.06 12.53 -3.68
N HIS A 233 20.15 13.69 -3.01
CA HIS A 233 20.21 13.74 -1.56
C HIS A 233 18.88 13.36 -0.93
N VAL A 234 17.79 13.83 -1.48
CA VAL A 234 16.42 13.46 -1.06
C VAL A 234 16.23 11.95 -1.16
N TRP A 235 16.61 11.34 -2.27
CA TRP A 235 16.47 9.88 -2.44
C TRP A 235 17.25 9.08 -1.41
N ARG A 236 18.48 9.47 -1.09
CA ARG A 236 19.29 8.78 -0.06
C ARG A 236 18.67 8.86 1.33
N VAL A 237 18.11 10.01 1.69
CA VAL A 237 17.42 10.18 2.98
C VAL A 237 16.13 9.38 2.99
N MET A 238 15.35 9.43 1.90
CA MET A 238 14.10 8.68 1.76
C MET A 238 14.32 7.16 1.78
N ASP A 239 15.43 6.66 1.22
CA ASP A 239 15.80 5.24 1.34
C ASP A 239 15.86 4.78 2.81
N GLY A 240 16.56 5.56 3.64
CA GLY A 240 16.68 5.25 5.08
C GLY A 240 15.35 5.34 5.82
N LEU A 241 14.57 6.39 5.53
CA LEU A 241 13.25 6.59 6.18
C LEU A 241 12.23 5.54 5.76
N ALA A 242 12.17 5.20 4.48
CA ALA A 242 11.28 4.16 3.97
C ALA A 242 11.65 2.78 4.52
N TRP A 243 12.96 2.47 4.62
CA TRP A 243 13.43 1.24 5.25
C TRP A 243 13.05 1.19 6.73
N LEU A 244 13.25 2.28 7.48
CA LEU A 244 12.87 2.38 8.89
C LEU A 244 11.36 2.25 9.06
N ALA A 245 10.57 2.94 8.24
CA ALA A 245 9.12 2.85 8.24
C ALA A 245 8.64 1.41 7.97
N GLN A 246 9.23 0.75 6.97
CA GLN A 246 8.93 -0.64 6.65
C GLN A 246 9.31 -1.60 7.79
N ALA A 247 10.51 -1.44 8.38
CA ALA A 247 10.94 -2.24 9.52
C ALA A 247 9.99 -2.06 10.71
N THR A 248 9.61 -0.82 11.02
CA THR A 248 8.66 -0.48 12.10
C THR A 248 7.30 -1.11 11.86
N LEU A 249 6.75 -0.99 10.64
CA LEU A 249 5.47 -1.58 10.26
C LEU A 249 5.47 -3.10 10.51
N PHE A 250 6.51 -3.79 10.05
CA PHE A 250 6.59 -5.24 10.19
C PHE A 250 6.86 -5.69 11.63
N VAL A 251 7.62 -4.92 12.42
CA VAL A 251 7.80 -5.20 13.86
C VAL A 251 6.47 -5.05 14.59
N VAL A 252 5.72 -3.97 14.35
CA VAL A 252 4.39 -3.76 14.95
C VAL A 252 3.43 -4.87 14.54
N LEU A 253 3.43 -5.25 13.26
CA LEU A 253 2.62 -6.38 12.78
C LEU A 253 3.01 -7.68 13.49
N GLY A 254 4.31 -7.95 13.63
CA GLY A 254 4.82 -9.13 14.33
C GLY A 254 4.42 -9.17 15.81
N LEU A 255 4.42 -8.00 16.49
CA LEU A 255 3.97 -7.89 17.89
C LEU A 255 2.47 -8.21 18.07
N LEU A 256 1.66 -7.90 17.05
CA LEU A 256 0.21 -8.16 17.08
C LEU A 256 -0.17 -9.60 16.69
N VAL A 257 0.78 -10.34 16.10
CA VAL A 257 0.54 -11.72 15.67
C VAL A 257 0.91 -12.68 16.79
N THR A 258 -0.02 -13.56 17.15
CA THR A 258 0.21 -14.67 18.07
C THR A 258 0.62 -15.93 17.27
N PRO A 259 1.89 -16.37 17.33
CA PRO A 259 2.38 -17.52 16.53
C PRO A 259 1.61 -18.82 16.72
N SER A 260 1.08 -19.07 17.95
CA SER A 260 0.24 -20.22 18.24
C SER A 260 -1.02 -20.27 17.37
N SER A 261 -1.73 -19.15 17.24
CA SER A 261 -2.94 -19.04 16.41
C SER A 261 -2.63 -19.19 14.91
N VAL A 262 -1.47 -18.70 14.46
CA VAL A 262 -1.02 -18.86 13.06
C VAL A 262 -0.79 -20.33 12.72
N TRP A 263 -0.20 -21.10 13.65
CA TRP A 263 0.05 -22.52 13.45
C TRP A 263 -1.26 -23.31 13.28
N GLU A 264 -2.27 -23.03 14.11
CA GLU A 264 -3.59 -23.68 14.02
C GLU A 264 -4.29 -23.44 12.67
N LYS A 265 -4.10 -22.23 12.08
CA LYS A 265 -4.72 -21.83 10.82
C LYS A 265 -3.81 -21.99 9.58
N SER A 266 -2.66 -22.62 9.75
CA SER A 266 -1.64 -22.73 8.69
C SER A 266 -2.14 -23.49 7.45
N VAL A 267 -2.96 -24.52 7.63
CA VAL A 267 -3.52 -25.33 6.51
C VAL A 267 -4.51 -24.47 5.72
N ASP A 268 -5.42 -23.76 6.40
CA ASP A 268 -6.39 -22.88 5.76
C ASP A 268 -5.68 -21.75 4.98
N ALA A 269 -4.65 -21.14 5.59
CA ALA A 269 -3.85 -20.13 4.96
C ALA A 269 -3.13 -20.64 3.72
N LEU A 270 -2.59 -21.88 3.78
CA LEU A 270 -1.93 -22.51 2.64
C LEU A 270 -2.91 -22.77 1.49
N VAL A 271 -4.11 -23.28 1.76
CA VAL A 271 -5.15 -23.54 0.75
C VAL A 271 -5.55 -22.23 0.06
N ILE A 272 -5.75 -21.16 0.83
CA ILE A 272 -6.08 -19.84 0.30
C ILE A 272 -4.93 -19.27 -0.53
N ALA A 273 -3.68 -19.41 -0.09
CA ALA A 273 -2.50 -18.97 -0.84
C ALA A 273 -2.36 -19.74 -2.17
N VAL A 274 -2.57 -21.05 -2.17
CA VAL A 274 -2.55 -21.87 -3.39
C VAL A 274 -3.66 -21.44 -4.35
N PHE A 275 -4.88 -21.21 -3.87
CA PHE A 275 -5.98 -20.71 -4.71
C PHE A 275 -5.67 -19.32 -5.28
N LEU A 276 -5.13 -18.42 -4.47
CA LEU A 276 -4.69 -17.09 -4.92
C LEU A 276 -3.68 -17.21 -6.07
N MET A 277 -2.64 -18.06 -5.90
CA MET A 277 -1.56 -18.17 -6.88
C MET A 277 -1.98 -18.88 -8.17
N LEU A 278 -2.78 -19.93 -8.07
CA LEU A 278 -3.10 -20.80 -9.22
C LEU A 278 -4.41 -20.42 -9.92
N VAL A 279 -5.32 -19.72 -9.25
CA VAL A 279 -6.64 -19.41 -9.79
C VAL A 279 -6.87 -17.90 -9.86
N ALA A 280 -6.87 -17.20 -8.72
CA ALA A 280 -7.29 -15.81 -8.68
C ALA A 280 -6.32 -14.88 -9.46
N ARG A 281 -5.01 -15.07 -9.32
CA ARG A 281 -4.00 -14.27 -10.05
C ARG A 281 -3.98 -14.53 -11.54
N PRO A 282 -3.97 -15.78 -12.05
CA PRO A 282 -4.09 -16.02 -13.47
C PRO A 282 -5.38 -15.44 -14.06
N LEU A 283 -6.52 -15.57 -13.39
CA LEU A 283 -7.78 -14.95 -13.83
C LEU A 283 -7.64 -13.43 -13.95
N ALA A 284 -7.02 -12.78 -12.99
CA ALA A 284 -6.86 -11.31 -13.01
C ALA A 284 -5.92 -10.83 -14.13
N VAL A 285 -4.88 -11.61 -14.46
CA VAL A 285 -3.89 -11.23 -15.48
C VAL A 285 -4.39 -11.52 -16.90
N PHE A 286 -5.18 -12.57 -17.09
CA PHE A 286 -5.66 -13.00 -18.41
C PHE A 286 -7.09 -12.53 -18.75
N SER A 287 -7.78 -11.84 -17.82
CA SER A 287 -9.09 -11.23 -18.07
C SER A 287 -8.95 -9.82 -18.65
#